data_6fb01ed9b783777628130d1f580f7c82
#
_entry.id   6fb01ed9b783777628130d1f580f7c82
#
_cell.length_a   1.000
_cell.length_b   1.000
_cell.length_c   1.000
_cell.angle_alpha   90.00
_cell.angle_beta   90.00
_cell.angle_gamma   90.00
#
_symmetry.space_group_name_H-M   'P 1'
#
loop_
_entity.id
_entity.type
_entity.pdbx_description
1 polymer ?
#
loop_
_entity_poly.entity_id
_entity_poly.type
_entity_poly.pdbx_seq_one_letter_code
_entity_poly.pdbx_strand_id
1 'polypeptide(L)'
;HKIFFTGEFSKKIGKKNTISMLIKILENRNLLKNQKFDIRIKKKIPVRAGLGGGSMNAANIICYFVKKKIIKTTKKDLKLITKLVGSDVILGLNSTNTVYHSNDKISRFSKCKKFFVLIVKPDYGCSTKEIYSKVRKFDKPKFNRPNKDMFNFDYLKKMNNSLEPIVLSKFKRLRKVKSYLDSMSKCAFTRMTGSG
;
A
#
# COMPACT_ATOMS: atom_id res chain seq x y z
N HIS A 1 5.97 18.80 -15.83
CA HIS A 1 4.78 18.06 -15.41
C HIS A 1 3.94 18.88 -14.44
N LYS A 2 2.63 18.77 -14.54
CA LYS A 2 1.68 19.33 -13.56
C LYS A 2 0.96 18.16 -12.87
N ILE A 3 0.85 18.22 -11.55
CA ILE A 3 0.21 17.15 -10.75
C ILE A 3 -0.87 17.79 -9.89
N PHE A 4 -2.11 17.39 -10.11
CA PHE A 4 -3.28 17.92 -9.42
C PHE A 4 -3.96 16.83 -8.60
N PHE A 5 -4.32 17.15 -7.37
CA PHE A 5 -5.10 16.30 -6.51
C PHE A 5 -6.44 16.94 -6.20
N THR A 6 -7.52 16.20 -6.42
CA THR A 6 -8.89 16.59 -6.11
C THR A 6 -9.56 15.54 -5.25
N GLY A 7 -10.76 15.80 -4.76
CA GLY A 7 -11.54 14.89 -3.92
C GLY A 7 -11.32 15.11 -2.43
N GLU A 8 -12.13 14.43 -1.64
CA GLU A 8 -12.27 14.59 -0.20
C GLU A 8 -10.93 14.54 0.56
N PHE A 9 -10.04 13.62 0.17
CA PHE A 9 -8.78 13.39 0.86
C PHE A 9 -7.57 14.06 0.20
N SER A 10 -7.78 15.04 -0.68
CA SER A 10 -6.69 15.71 -1.39
C SER A 10 -5.96 16.77 -0.58
N LYS A 11 -6.65 17.46 0.35
CA LYS A 11 -6.14 18.64 1.08
C LYS A 11 -4.85 18.39 1.89
N LYS A 12 -4.58 17.15 2.30
CA LYS A 12 -3.40 16.77 3.10
C LYS A 12 -2.21 16.27 2.28
N ILE A 13 -2.24 16.41 0.94
CA ILE A 13 -1.17 15.94 0.07
C ILE A 13 -0.20 17.08 -0.19
N GLY A 14 1.03 16.93 0.29
CA GLY A 14 2.09 17.92 0.07
C GLY A 14 2.69 17.85 -1.34
N LYS A 15 3.51 18.86 -1.67
CA LYS A 15 4.27 18.92 -2.94
C LYS A 15 5.18 17.69 -3.15
N LYS A 16 5.82 17.21 -2.07
CA LYS A 16 6.59 15.95 -2.09
C LYS A 16 5.64 14.78 -1.78
N ASN A 17 5.32 14.00 -2.78
CA ASN A 17 4.42 12.85 -2.69
C ASN A 17 4.89 11.72 -3.62
N THR A 18 4.25 10.57 -3.53
CA THR A 18 4.63 9.37 -4.30
C THR A 18 4.62 9.61 -5.81
N ILE A 19 3.72 10.46 -6.32
CA ILE A 19 3.62 10.72 -7.76
C ILE A 19 4.73 11.65 -8.21
N SER A 20 4.98 12.74 -7.45
CA SER A 20 6.10 13.64 -7.77
C SER A 20 7.44 12.92 -7.71
N MET A 21 7.60 11.97 -6.78
CA MET A 21 8.79 11.12 -6.70
C MET A 21 8.90 10.19 -7.91
N LEU A 22 7.81 9.54 -8.31
CA LEU A 22 7.79 8.69 -9.51
C LEU A 22 8.23 9.46 -10.74
N ILE A 23 7.61 10.60 -11.00
CA ILE A 23 7.92 11.42 -12.17
C ILE A 23 9.39 11.82 -12.18
N LYS A 24 9.91 12.31 -11.05
CA LYS A 24 11.34 12.66 -10.91
C LYS A 24 12.27 11.47 -11.21
N ILE A 25 11.94 10.27 -10.73
CA ILE A 25 12.73 9.06 -11.02
C ILE A 25 12.71 8.73 -12.51
N LEU A 26 11.56 8.86 -13.18
CA LEU A 26 11.43 8.59 -14.60
C LEU A 26 12.17 9.64 -15.45
N GLU A 27 12.15 10.92 -15.05
CA GLU A 27 12.93 12.00 -15.69
C GLU A 27 14.43 11.74 -15.54
N ASN A 28 14.92 11.50 -14.32
CA ASN A 28 16.34 11.26 -14.04
C ASN A 28 16.91 10.04 -14.81
N ARG A 29 16.03 9.11 -15.21
CA ARG A 29 16.38 7.96 -16.03
C ARG A 29 16.15 8.17 -17.53
N ASN A 30 15.82 9.38 -17.93
CA ASN A 30 15.48 9.76 -19.31
C ASN A 30 14.40 8.88 -19.96
N LEU A 31 13.53 8.28 -19.15
CA LEU A 31 12.47 7.40 -19.65
C LEU A 31 11.29 8.16 -20.26
N LEU A 32 11.11 9.42 -19.91
CA LEU A 32 10.01 10.26 -20.41
C LEU A 32 10.37 11.01 -21.69
N LYS A 33 11.62 10.95 -22.18
CA LYS A 33 12.06 11.57 -23.43
C LYS A 33 11.58 13.02 -23.57
N ASN A 34 11.72 13.83 -22.52
CA ASN A 34 11.31 15.23 -22.43
C ASN A 34 9.79 15.47 -22.53
N GLN A 35 8.95 14.43 -22.61
CA GLN A 35 7.51 14.58 -22.60
C GLN A 35 7.03 15.12 -21.25
N LYS A 36 6.06 16.04 -21.29
CA LYS A 36 5.42 16.63 -20.10
C LYS A 36 3.98 16.13 -19.99
N PHE A 37 3.52 15.94 -18.76
CA PHE A 37 2.20 15.37 -18.47
C PHE A 37 1.43 16.24 -17.48
N ASP A 38 0.12 16.35 -17.70
CA ASP A 38 -0.84 16.80 -16.71
C ASP A 38 -1.46 15.55 -16.07
N ILE A 39 -1.16 15.34 -14.79
CA ILE A 39 -1.62 14.18 -14.02
C ILE A 39 -2.67 14.65 -13.02
N ARG A 40 -3.91 14.19 -13.21
CA ARG A 40 -5.03 14.54 -12.32
C ARG A 40 -5.48 13.32 -11.53
N ILE A 41 -5.47 13.41 -10.20
CA ILE A 41 -5.78 12.30 -9.30
C ILE A 41 -6.92 12.70 -8.37
N LYS A 42 -8.07 12.03 -8.51
CA LYS A 42 -9.19 12.15 -7.58
C LYS A 42 -8.98 11.22 -6.39
N LYS A 43 -8.70 11.80 -5.23
CA LYS A 43 -8.43 11.04 -3.98
C LYS A 43 -9.74 10.62 -3.31
N LYS A 44 -10.02 9.31 -3.40
CA LYS A 44 -11.15 8.66 -2.72
C LYS A 44 -10.73 7.81 -1.52
N ILE A 45 -9.41 7.62 -1.33
CA ILE A 45 -8.84 6.85 -0.22
C ILE A 45 -8.14 7.83 0.72
N PRO A 46 -8.38 7.74 2.04
CA PRO A 46 -7.75 8.60 3.04
C PRO A 46 -6.22 8.53 2.98
N VAL A 47 -5.56 9.62 3.30
CA VAL A 47 -4.09 9.67 3.44
C VAL A 47 -3.69 9.09 4.80
N ARG A 48 -2.57 8.39 4.88
CA ARG A 48 -2.08 7.74 6.12
C ARG A 48 -3.12 6.82 6.75
N ALA A 49 -3.69 5.95 5.94
CA ALA A 49 -4.70 4.98 6.37
C ALA A 49 -4.21 3.52 6.24
N GLY A 50 -2.91 3.29 6.02
CA GLY A 50 -2.37 1.95 5.83
C GLY A 50 -2.89 1.20 4.58
N LEU A 51 -3.57 1.90 3.65
CA LEU A 51 -4.24 1.29 2.48
C LEU A 51 -3.41 1.38 1.18
N GLY A 52 -2.17 1.83 1.26
CA GLY A 52 -1.29 1.90 0.09
C GLY A 52 -1.75 2.83 -1.05
N GLY A 53 -2.72 3.73 -0.81
CA GLY A 53 -3.37 4.51 -1.88
C GLY A 53 -2.41 5.35 -2.73
N GLY A 54 -1.31 5.86 -2.17
CA GLY A 54 -0.26 6.57 -2.91
C GLY A 54 0.52 5.62 -3.82
N SER A 55 0.89 4.46 -3.30
CA SER A 55 1.62 3.41 -4.03
C SER A 55 0.79 2.85 -5.18
N MET A 56 -0.51 2.63 -4.97
CA MET A 56 -1.41 2.16 -6.02
C MET A 56 -1.58 3.19 -7.14
N ASN A 57 -1.66 4.49 -6.81
CA ASN A 57 -1.69 5.54 -7.83
C ASN A 57 -0.39 5.53 -8.67
N ALA A 58 0.78 5.44 -8.04
CA ALA A 58 2.06 5.36 -8.75
C ALA A 58 2.14 4.13 -9.65
N ALA A 59 1.73 2.96 -9.13
CA ALA A 59 1.69 1.73 -9.90
C ALA A 59 0.78 1.84 -11.13
N ASN A 60 -0.42 2.43 -10.99
CA ASN A 60 -1.33 2.64 -12.11
C ASN A 60 -0.75 3.57 -13.17
N ILE A 61 -0.04 4.64 -12.79
CA ILE A 61 0.66 5.52 -13.73
C ILE A 61 1.75 4.75 -14.48
N ILE A 62 2.55 3.95 -13.78
CA ILE A 62 3.58 3.10 -14.41
C ILE A 62 2.93 2.15 -15.42
N CYS A 63 1.89 1.43 -15.01
CA CYS A 63 1.17 0.51 -15.89
C CYS A 63 0.60 1.21 -17.13
N TYR A 64 0.03 2.40 -16.95
CA TYR A 64 -0.47 3.22 -18.05
C TYR A 64 0.65 3.64 -19.00
N PHE A 65 1.77 4.12 -18.47
CA PHE A 65 2.92 4.56 -19.30
C PHE A 65 3.55 3.40 -20.07
N VAL A 66 3.65 2.22 -19.47
CA VAL A 66 4.10 1.00 -20.16
C VAL A 66 3.11 0.58 -21.24
N LYS A 67 1.81 0.50 -20.91
CA LYS A 67 0.74 0.12 -21.85
C LYS A 67 0.67 1.06 -23.07
N LYS A 68 0.85 2.36 -22.83
CA LYS A 68 0.85 3.39 -23.90
C LYS A 68 2.20 3.55 -24.59
N LYS A 69 3.19 2.71 -24.27
CA LYS A 69 4.55 2.78 -24.80
C LYS A 69 5.25 4.14 -24.59
N ILE A 70 4.80 4.92 -23.61
CA ILE A 70 5.41 6.19 -23.19
C ILE A 70 6.80 5.88 -22.60
N ILE A 71 6.88 4.85 -21.74
CA ILE A 71 8.16 4.34 -21.24
C ILE A 71 8.42 2.93 -21.79
N LYS A 72 9.67 2.69 -22.22
CA LYS A 72 10.18 1.36 -22.55
C LYS A 72 11.06 0.92 -21.39
N THR A 73 10.77 -0.24 -20.81
CA THR A 73 11.46 -0.69 -19.60
C THR A 73 11.44 -2.22 -19.49
N THR A 74 12.47 -2.78 -18.88
CA THR A 74 12.56 -4.21 -18.59
C THR A 74 11.86 -4.54 -17.27
N LYS A 75 11.59 -5.82 -16.99
CA LYS A 75 11.09 -6.28 -15.69
C LYS A 75 12.04 -5.90 -14.54
N LYS A 76 13.35 -5.91 -14.78
CA LYS A 76 14.38 -5.52 -13.81
C LYS A 76 14.29 -4.04 -13.48
N ASP A 77 14.17 -3.19 -14.50
CA ASP A 77 14.02 -1.74 -14.30
C ASP A 77 12.72 -1.38 -13.60
N LEU A 78 11.62 -2.04 -13.97
CA LEU A 78 10.33 -1.85 -13.26
C LEU A 78 10.46 -2.17 -11.77
N LYS A 79 11.13 -3.28 -11.43
CA LYS A 79 11.37 -3.64 -10.02
C LYS A 79 12.19 -2.56 -9.32
N LEU A 80 13.21 -2.02 -9.96
CA LEU A 80 14.05 -0.97 -9.41
C LEU A 80 13.28 0.35 -9.25
N ILE A 81 12.55 0.78 -10.29
CA ILE A 81 11.73 2.00 -10.24
C ILE A 81 10.70 1.91 -9.10
N THR A 82 9.98 0.79 -9.01
CA THR A 82 8.98 0.62 -7.96
C THR A 82 9.58 0.66 -6.56
N LYS A 83 10.75 0.05 -6.36
CA LYS A 83 11.48 0.08 -5.08
C LYS A 83 11.92 1.49 -4.68
N LEU A 84 12.38 2.29 -5.64
CA LEU A 84 12.79 3.69 -5.42
C LEU A 84 11.60 4.60 -5.08
N VAL A 85 10.42 4.35 -5.65
CA VAL A 85 9.20 5.12 -5.39
C VAL A 85 8.57 4.74 -4.05
N GLY A 86 8.59 3.44 -3.71
CA GLY A 86 8.05 2.93 -2.45
C GLY A 86 7.84 1.41 -2.51
N SER A 87 8.06 0.74 -1.39
CA SER A 87 8.01 -0.73 -1.25
C SER A 87 6.72 -1.36 -1.78
N ASP A 88 5.58 -0.70 -1.61
CA ASP A 88 4.27 -1.25 -1.95
C ASP A 88 3.87 -1.00 -3.42
N VAL A 89 4.63 -0.18 -4.16
CA VAL A 89 4.29 0.16 -5.56
C VAL A 89 4.29 -1.07 -6.45
N ILE A 90 5.22 -1.98 -6.22
CA ILE A 90 5.34 -3.23 -6.99
C ILE A 90 4.10 -4.13 -6.85
N LEU A 91 3.38 -4.05 -5.72
CA LEU A 91 2.16 -4.81 -5.49
C LEU A 91 1.04 -4.36 -6.43
N GLY A 92 0.97 -3.07 -6.72
CA GLY A 92 -0.05 -2.48 -7.58
C GLY A 92 0.19 -2.62 -9.09
N LEU A 93 1.32 -3.17 -9.53
CA LEU A 93 1.56 -3.43 -10.95
C LEU A 93 0.64 -4.50 -11.54
N ASN A 94 -0.08 -5.22 -10.70
CA ASN A 94 -1.06 -6.22 -11.10
C ASN A 94 -2.22 -6.24 -10.09
N SER A 95 -3.43 -6.42 -10.55
CA SER A 95 -4.66 -6.39 -9.74
C SER A 95 -4.99 -7.73 -9.05
N THR A 96 -4.10 -8.71 -9.06
CA THR A 96 -4.30 -10.01 -8.40
C THR A 96 -3.93 -9.97 -6.92
N ASN A 97 -4.47 -10.90 -6.14
CA ASN A 97 -4.05 -11.11 -4.76
C ASN A 97 -2.56 -11.44 -4.72
N THR A 98 -1.83 -10.81 -3.83
CA THR A 98 -0.36 -10.84 -3.87
C THR A 98 0.20 -11.14 -2.49
N VAL A 99 1.18 -12.03 -2.42
CA VAL A 99 2.05 -12.22 -1.26
C VAL A 99 3.44 -11.69 -1.61
N TYR A 100 3.92 -10.78 -0.78
CA TYR A 100 5.28 -10.25 -0.88
C TYR A 100 6.15 -10.96 0.16
N HIS A 101 7.16 -11.65 -0.34
CA HIS A 101 8.06 -12.47 0.50
C HIS A 101 9.19 -11.63 1.07
N SER A 102 9.81 -12.13 2.13
CA SER A 102 10.98 -11.50 2.79
C SER A 102 12.22 -11.39 1.89
N ASN A 103 12.31 -12.22 0.84
CA ASN A 103 13.42 -12.23 -0.12
C ASN A 103 13.11 -11.45 -1.41
N ASP A 104 12.24 -10.46 -1.34
CA ASP A 104 11.79 -9.64 -2.47
C ASP A 104 11.11 -10.43 -3.62
N LYS A 105 10.70 -11.67 -3.38
CA LYS A 105 9.86 -12.45 -4.31
C LYS A 105 8.40 -12.06 -4.17
N ILE A 106 7.66 -12.22 -5.25
CA ILE A 106 6.23 -11.91 -5.31
C ILE A 106 5.50 -13.11 -5.88
N SER A 107 4.52 -13.61 -5.13
CA SER A 107 3.57 -14.61 -5.61
C SER A 107 2.22 -13.97 -5.84
N ARG A 108 1.58 -14.30 -6.97
CA ARG A 108 0.31 -13.72 -7.40
C ARG A 108 -0.73 -14.80 -7.61
N PHE A 109 -1.94 -14.55 -7.13
CA PHE A 109 -3.04 -15.50 -7.14
C PHE A 109 -4.28 -14.85 -7.71
N SER A 110 -4.89 -15.50 -8.71
CA SER A 110 -6.14 -15.08 -9.31
C SER A 110 -7.32 -15.87 -8.74
N LYS A 111 -8.54 -15.36 -8.95
CA LYS A 111 -9.79 -16.03 -8.53
C LYS A 111 -9.83 -16.40 -7.04
N CYS A 112 -9.29 -15.54 -6.17
CA CYS A 112 -9.45 -15.68 -4.73
C CYS A 112 -10.85 -15.21 -4.30
N LYS A 113 -11.33 -15.71 -3.14
CA LYS A 113 -12.61 -15.28 -2.57
C LYS A 113 -12.60 -13.77 -2.29
N LYS A 114 -13.74 -13.13 -2.48
CA LYS A 114 -13.97 -11.74 -2.13
C LYS A 114 -14.67 -11.66 -0.78
N PHE A 115 -14.29 -10.68 0.03
CA PHE A 115 -14.88 -10.43 1.35
C PHE A 115 -15.38 -9.01 1.44
N PHE A 116 -16.43 -8.82 2.24
CA PHE A 116 -16.86 -7.49 2.64
C PHE A 116 -16.00 -7.03 3.81
N VAL A 117 -15.54 -5.78 3.74
CA VAL A 117 -14.73 -5.17 4.79
C VAL A 117 -15.29 -3.78 5.11
N LEU A 118 -15.35 -3.45 6.41
CA LEU A 118 -15.58 -2.12 6.89
C LEU A 118 -14.21 -1.48 7.19
N ILE A 119 -13.96 -0.32 6.58
CA ILE A 119 -12.76 0.45 6.86
C ILE A 119 -13.10 1.54 7.86
N VAL A 120 -12.50 1.45 9.05
CA VAL A 120 -12.64 2.47 10.09
C VAL A 120 -11.33 3.22 10.21
N LYS A 121 -11.36 4.52 9.89
CA LYS A 121 -10.19 5.38 9.99
C LYS A 121 -10.48 6.55 10.92
N PRO A 122 -9.76 6.68 12.04
CA PRO A 122 -9.78 7.88 12.86
C PRO A 122 -9.30 9.12 12.08
N ASP A 123 -9.57 10.31 12.60
CA ASP A 123 -9.14 11.60 12.04
C ASP A 123 -7.62 11.82 12.04
N TYR A 124 -6.90 11.00 12.77
CA TYR A 124 -5.43 10.94 12.81
C TYR A 124 -4.90 9.68 12.13
N GLY A 125 -3.59 9.63 11.87
CA GLY A 125 -2.90 8.47 11.30
C GLY A 125 -1.51 8.32 11.89
N CYS A 126 -0.95 7.13 11.78
CA CYS A 126 0.38 6.81 12.28
C CYS A 126 1.46 7.15 11.25
N SER A 127 2.62 7.59 11.72
CA SER A 127 3.79 7.75 10.86
C SER A 127 4.43 6.38 10.62
N THR A 128 4.42 5.91 9.38
CA THR A 128 5.07 4.64 9.00
C THR A 128 6.53 4.59 9.48
N LYS A 129 7.30 5.66 9.26
CA LYS A 129 8.69 5.76 9.70
C LYS A 129 8.83 5.58 11.21
N GLU A 130 7.95 6.23 11.97
CA GLU A 130 7.98 6.17 13.43
C GLU A 130 7.58 4.78 13.97
N ILE A 131 6.63 4.11 13.34
CA ILE A 131 6.23 2.76 13.75
C ILE A 131 7.36 1.76 13.47
N TYR A 132 7.95 1.82 12.28
CA TYR A 132 9.06 0.93 11.93
C TYR A 132 10.31 1.16 12.80
N SER A 133 10.60 2.39 13.22
CA SER A 133 11.74 2.66 14.11
C SER A 133 11.60 2.06 15.51
N LYS A 134 10.38 1.64 15.89
CA LYS A 134 10.09 0.97 17.17
C LYS A 134 10.09 -0.57 17.08
N VAL A 135 10.26 -1.12 15.89
CA VAL A 135 10.37 -2.58 15.70
C VAL A 135 11.72 -3.04 16.24
N ARG A 136 11.71 -3.76 17.36
CA ARG A 136 12.91 -4.31 17.99
C ARG A 136 13.24 -5.72 17.52
N LYS A 137 12.22 -6.48 17.11
CA LYS A 137 12.36 -7.87 16.67
C LYS A 137 11.44 -8.12 15.48
N PHE A 138 11.95 -8.80 14.49
CA PHE A 138 11.16 -9.23 13.34
C PHE A 138 10.65 -10.65 13.56
N ASP A 139 9.38 -10.89 13.23
CA ASP A 139 8.82 -12.24 13.23
C ASP A 139 9.47 -13.08 12.14
N LYS A 140 9.52 -14.39 12.35
CA LYS A 140 9.91 -15.34 11.30
C LYS A 140 8.94 -15.23 10.13
N PRO A 141 9.44 -15.29 8.87
CA PRO A 141 8.57 -15.23 7.69
C PRO A 141 7.54 -16.35 7.69
N LYS A 142 6.25 -16.03 7.61
CA LYS A 142 5.14 -16.99 7.59
C LYS A 142 4.72 -17.42 6.18
N PHE A 143 5.18 -16.71 5.14
CA PHE A 143 4.71 -16.85 3.77
C PHE A 143 5.79 -17.38 2.80
N ASN A 144 6.70 -18.22 3.28
CA ASN A 144 7.80 -18.75 2.45
C ASN A 144 7.31 -19.67 1.32
N ARG A 145 6.16 -20.31 1.49
CA ARG A 145 5.50 -21.15 0.48
C ARG A 145 4.04 -20.72 0.34
N PRO A 146 3.77 -19.54 -0.23
CA PRO A 146 2.40 -19.06 -0.32
C PRO A 146 1.61 -19.89 -1.33
N ASN A 147 0.35 -20.13 -0.99
CA ASN A 147 -0.62 -20.76 -1.85
C ASN A 147 -1.93 -19.96 -1.87
N LYS A 148 -2.90 -20.38 -2.68
CA LYS A 148 -4.17 -19.68 -2.84
C LYS A 148 -5.05 -19.73 -1.58
N ASP A 149 -4.90 -20.77 -0.76
CA ASP A 149 -5.72 -20.97 0.45
C ASP A 149 -5.42 -19.92 1.53
N MET A 150 -4.27 -19.24 1.46
CA MET A 150 -3.97 -18.10 2.31
C MET A 150 -4.96 -16.94 2.16
N PHE A 151 -5.74 -16.93 1.07
CA PHE A 151 -6.77 -15.93 0.82
C PHE A 151 -8.17 -16.43 1.17
N ASN A 152 -8.30 -17.53 1.91
CA ASN A 152 -9.58 -17.93 2.50
C ASN A 152 -9.82 -17.20 3.84
N PHE A 153 -11.07 -17.19 4.29
CA PHE A 153 -11.49 -16.46 5.47
C PHE A 153 -10.82 -16.96 6.76
N ASP A 154 -10.80 -18.28 6.96
CA ASP A 154 -10.28 -18.88 8.19
C ASP A 154 -8.78 -18.67 8.34
N TYR A 155 -8.05 -18.73 7.23
CA TYR A 155 -6.63 -18.43 7.22
C TYR A 155 -6.38 -16.94 7.53
N LEU A 156 -7.10 -16.04 6.86
CA LEU A 156 -6.98 -14.60 7.10
C LEU A 156 -7.34 -14.22 8.54
N LYS A 157 -8.36 -14.85 9.12
CA LYS A 157 -8.75 -14.63 10.52
C LYS A 157 -7.64 -14.99 11.50
N LYS A 158 -6.85 -16.02 11.22
CA LYS A 158 -5.72 -16.46 12.07
C LYS A 158 -4.45 -15.63 11.90
N MET A 159 -4.35 -14.83 10.84
CA MET A 159 -3.18 -13.96 10.62
C MET A 159 -3.21 -12.76 11.54
N ASN A 160 -2.05 -12.17 11.78
CA ASN A 160 -1.89 -10.95 12.58
C ASN A 160 -1.08 -9.92 11.79
N ASN A 161 -1.15 -8.67 12.21
CA ASN A 161 -0.26 -7.59 11.77
C ASN A 161 0.76 -7.35 12.90
N SER A 162 2.01 -7.69 12.66
CA SER A 162 3.09 -7.56 13.66
C SER A 162 3.35 -6.12 14.11
N LEU A 163 2.89 -5.12 13.35
CA LEU A 163 2.98 -3.71 13.74
C LEU A 163 1.82 -3.27 14.65
N GLU A 164 0.71 -4.01 14.66
CA GLU A 164 -0.49 -3.63 15.42
C GLU A 164 -0.22 -3.48 16.93
N PRO A 165 0.46 -4.40 17.62
CA PRO A 165 0.77 -4.24 19.05
C PRO A 165 1.58 -2.97 19.34
N ILE A 166 2.56 -2.64 18.47
CA ILE A 166 3.38 -1.44 18.60
C ILE A 166 2.53 -0.16 18.49
N VAL A 167 1.62 -0.14 17.52
CA VAL A 167 0.71 1.00 17.30
C VAL A 167 -0.26 1.14 18.46
N LEU A 168 -0.89 0.05 18.89
CA LEU A 168 -1.89 0.07 19.97
C LEU A 168 -1.27 0.40 21.34
N SER A 169 -0.01 0.07 21.58
CA SER A 169 0.69 0.49 22.81
C SER A 169 0.90 2.00 22.85
N LYS A 170 1.19 2.61 21.70
CA LYS A 170 1.44 4.05 21.61
C LYS A 170 0.17 4.88 21.51
N PHE A 171 -0.82 4.45 20.74
CA PHE A 171 -2.02 5.20 20.43
C PHE A 171 -3.22 4.67 21.21
N LYS A 172 -3.40 5.14 22.45
CA LYS A 172 -4.50 4.71 23.35
C LYS A 172 -5.89 4.86 22.72
N ARG A 173 -6.11 5.93 21.93
CA ARG A 173 -7.39 6.14 21.22
C ARG A 173 -7.63 5.04 20.17
N LEU A 174 -6.61 4.62 19.44
CA LEU A 174 -6.75 3.54 18.46
C LEU A 174 -7.03 2.19 19.14
N ARG A 175 -6.44 1.95 20.31
CA ARG A 175 -6.74 0.78 21.13
C ARG A 175 -8.22 0.76 21.52
N LYS A 176 -8.79 1.89 21.97
CA LYS A 176 -10.21 1.99 22.29
C LYS A 176 -11.11 1.69 21.09
N VAL A 177 -10.77 2.25 19.90
CA VAL A 177 -11.49 1.97 18.65
C VAL A 177 -11.43 0.47 18.32
N LYS A 178 -10.26 -0.14 18.39
CA LYS A 178 -10.12 -1.58 18.13
C LYS A 178 -10.93 -2.42 19.12
N SER A 179 -10.82 -2.17 20.41
CA SER A 179 -11.59 -2.89 21.44
C SER A 179 -13.10 -2.78 21.21
N TYR A 180 -13.59 -1.59 20.84
CA TYR A 180 -14.99 -1.40 20.47
C TYR A 180 -15.40 -2.23 19.25
N LEU A 181 -14.58 -2.22 18.19
CA LEU A 181 -14.86 -3.01 16.99
C LEU A 181 -14.80 -4.52 17.28
N ASP A 182 -13.88 -4.97 18.13
CA ASP A 182 -13.76 -6.38 18.54
C ASP A 182 -14.97 -6.84 19.36
N SER A 183 -15.65 -5.93 20.09
CA SER A 183 -16.86 -6.25 20.88
C SER A 183 -18.13 -6.34 20.03
N MET A 184 -18.11 -5.97 18.76
CA MET A 184 -19.29 -6.01 17.88
C MET A 184 -19.65 -7.44 17.49
N SER A 185 -20.84 -7.91 17.85
CA SER A 185 -21.31 -9.29 17.65
C SER A 185 -21.26 -9.78 16.19
N LYS A 186 -21.44 -8.89 15.23
CA LYS A 186 -21.42 -9.22 13.78
C LYS A 186 -20.04 -9.04 13.14
N CYS A 187 -19.02 -8.67 13.93
CA CYS A 187 -17.65 -8.51 13.43
C CYS A 187 -16.89 -9.82 13.55
N ALA A 188 -16.49 -10.40 12.45
CA ALA A 188 -15.79 -11.67 12.46
C ALA A 188 -14.36 -11.55 12.99
N PHE A 189 -13.66 -10.47 12.66
CA PHE A 189 -12.38 -10.03 13.24
C PHE A 189 -12.06 -8.60 12.82
N THR A 190 -11.28 -7.91 13.62
CA THR A 190 -10.71 -6.61 13.27
C THR A 190 -9.19 -6.70 13.18
N ARG A 191 -8.62 -5.91 12.29
CA ARG A 191 -7.17 -5.84 12.13
C ARG A 191 -6.74 -4.49 11.57
N MET A 192 -5.67 -3.97 12.12
CA MET A 192 -5.01 -2.81 11.55
C MET A 192 -4.38 -3.15 10.20
N THR A 193 -4.53 -2.27 9.22
CA THR A 193 -3.85 -2.43 7.93
C THR A 193 -2.56 -1.61 7.87
N GLY A 194 -1.50 -2.20 7.31
CA GLY A 194 -0.19 -1.57 7.18
C GLY A 194 0.39 -1.15 8.53
N SER A 195 0.82 0.10 8.61
CA SER A 195 1.39 0.72 9.83
C SER A 195 0.39 1.56 10.62
N GLY A 196 -0.90 1.46 10.29
CA GLY A 196 -1.98 2.22 10.93
C GLY A 196 -2.26 3.57 10.31
#